data_fd15101559187704e63a435720d7fe5e
#
_entry.id   fd15101559187704e63a435720d7fe5e
#
_cell.length_a   1.000
_cell.length_b   1.000
_cell.length_c   1.000
_cell.angle_alpha   90.00
_cell.angle_beta   90.00
_cell.angle_gamma   90.00
#
_symmetry.space_group_name_H-M   'P 1'
#
loop_
_entity.id
_entity.type
_entity.pdbx_description
1 polymer ?
#
loop_
_entity_poly.entity_id
_entity_poly.type
_entity_poly.pdbx_seq_one_letter_code
_entity_poly.pdbx_strand_id
1 'polypeptide(L)'
;MSASENSQLRSIMNSPLLRQHTQQRNKENSALTPPAPASAAQSVGSVGSVPVEVAPYGFDPAGPTPPVVPVVSAVESSVGSAAVVGEAVAPAATAGESSPAVGASSFSGEPVIPEHLLQFWADVETIQEQVSNSLSLEEDRMRELSIQEQQAKTQSMILQALDAYTTALVEVDGDRDRWTDEYSEKVQQQVYDVLYRLGRFQALIDMPEVENIHIAGCDQVFLKFSDGRTERAEPIAATDAELMQMIQNIASNQGDASRPFSTTNPDLDMDLISYVRLAAIAPPVASRPSLVMRIHRYVSITLEQLEQLGTLTTQMRRFLTAAIKARKSIVISGEPGDGKTTLMRALASCIDPMVQVVTIEKERELHLNQQPHRVLPVIDLQYHPGSSERDASGRRIGEYSLEQCVEKALRLNSANIMVGEVRGSEIIALIEAMQINGGTFCTLHAHEPEQAIDRLVGLALEKGLTREYVSGQVAENLDFIVQMKKIKDPETGKPRRVVTHICEVLPAEGNRQATTHNIFSLKDGHHDASFDEAPSSPKMLHDLKEAGWESPTAA
;
A
#
# COMPACT_ATOMS: atom_id res chain seq x y z
N MET A 1 12.27 20.02 13.00
CA MET A 1 12.60 19.11 11.89
C MET A 1 11.29 18.61 11.30
N SER A 2 11.08 18.76 9.98
CA SER A 2 9.83 18.34 9.34
C SER A 2 9.76 16.82 9.20
N ALA A 3 8.55 16.27 9.07
CA ALA A 3 8.36 14.82 8.86
C ALA A 3 9.03 14.32 7.57
N SER A 4 9.26 15.21 6.58
CA SER A 4 10.01 14.91 5.36
C SER A 4 11.50 14.68 5.63
N GLU A 5 12.08 15.37 6.58
CA GLU A 5 13.48 15.20 7.00
C GLU A 5 13.71 13.86 7.72
N ASN A 6 12.75 13.42 8.55
CA ASN A 6 12.82 12.11 9.20
C ASN A 6 12.65 10.94 8.22
N SER A 7 11.92 11.14 7.13
CA SER A 7 11.76 10.15 6.06
C SER A 7 13.04 10.00 5.23
N GLN A 8 13.67 11.13 4.90
CA GLN A 8 14.98 11.15 4.24
C GLN A 8 16.07 10.54 5.14
N LEU A 9 15.98 10.75 6.47
CA LEU A 9 16.86 10.17 7.47
C LEU A 9 16.87 8.64 7.47
N ARG A 10 15.70 8.03 7.40
CA ARG A 10 15.59 6.55 7.31
C ARG A 10 16.08 6.01 5.96
N SER A 11 15.91 6.76 4.88
CA SER A 11 16.41 6.38 3.56
C SER A 11 17.95 6.35 3.52
N ILE A 12 18.60 7.33 4.16
CA ILE A 12 20.07 7.42 4.21
C ILE A 12 20.67 6.34 5.11
N MET A 13 20.09 6.07 6.29
CA MET A 13 20.51 4.97 7.16
C MET A 13 20.32 3.58 6.50
N ASN A 14 19.49 3.49 5.48
CA ASN A 14 19.24 2.29 4.68
C ASN A 14 19.94 2.30 3.31
N SER A 15 20.86 3.24 3.07
CA SER A 15 21.62 3.34 1.83
C SER A 15 22.32 2.01 1.48
N PRO A 16 22.31 1.61 0.20
CA PRO A 16 22.96 0.39 -0.29
C PRO A 16 24.42 0.28 0.15
N LEU A 17 25.14 1.38 0.09
CA LEU A 17 26.56 1.46 0.45
C LEU A 17 26.82 1.13 1.92
N LEU A 18 26.04 1.70 2.84
CA LEU A 18 26.19 1.42 4.27
C LEU A 18 25.83 -0.03 4.63
N ARG A 19 24.86 -0.64 3.93
CA ARG A 19 24.47 -2.04 4.18
C ARG A 19 25.43 -3.05 3.56
N GLN A 20 25.94 -2.82 2.37
CA GLN A 20 26.94 -3.73 1.74
C GLN A 20 28.22 -3.79 2.57
N HIS A 21 28.71 -2.65 3.06
CA HIS A 21 29.88 -2.60 3.95
C HIS A 21 29.63 -3.26 5.31
N THR A 22 28.45 -3.10 5.89
CA THR A 22 28.10 -3.75 7.16
C THR A 22 28.04 -5.27 6.99
N GLN A 23 27.52 -5.77 5.88
CA GLN A 23 27.48 -7.21 5.58
C GLN A 23 28.88 -7.78 5.28
N GLN A 24 29.71 -7.03 4.60
CA GLN A 24 31.08 -7.44 4.31
C GLN A 24 31.93 -7.49 5.56
N ARG A 25 31.83 -6.49 6.43
CA ARG A 25 32.50 -6.41 7.74
C ARG A 25 32.03 -7.50 8.71
N ASN A 26 30.74 -7.84 8.71
CA ASN A 26 30.23 -8.97 9.49
C ASN A 26 30.75 -10.33 8.98
N LYS A 27 30.98 -10.48 7.69
CA LYS A 27 31.66 -11.66 7.12
C LYS A 27 33.15 -11.72 7.50
N GLU A 28 33.84 -10.60 7.49
CA GLU A 28 35.24 -10.49 7.89
C GLU A 28 35.42 -10.68 9.40
N ASN A 29 34.55 -10.13 10.24
CA ASN A 29 34.56 -10.34 11.69
C ASN A 29 34.17 -11.78 12.10
N SER A 30 33.33 -12.47 11.34
CA SER A 30 33.00 -13.87 11.61
C SER A 30 34.15 -14.83 11.24
N ALA A 31 35.08 -14.39 10.40
CA ALA A 31 36.30 -15.13 10.06
C ALA A 31 37.44 -14.97 11.07
N LEU A 32 37.34 -14.01 12.00
CA LEU A 32 38.36 -13.69 13.01
C LEU A 32 38.04 -14.19 14.43
N THR A 33 36.95 -14.95 14.62
CA THR A 33 36.62 -15.52 15.93
C THR A 33 37.35 -16.86 16.10
N PRO A 34 38.27 -17.00 17.08
CA PRO A 34 38.92 -18.27 17.36
C PRO A 34 37.93 -19.27 17.97
N PRO A 35 38.10 -20.57 17.75
CA PRO A 35 37.21 -21.60 18.29
C PRO A 35 37.26 -21.64 19.82
N ALA A 36 36.07 -21.70 20.43
CA ALA A 36 35.93 -21.79 21.87
C ALA A 36 36.57 -23.07 22.43
N PRO A 37 37.24 -23.02 23.61
CA PRO A 37 37.86 -24.20 24.20
C PRO A 37 36.78 -25.14 24.76
N ALA A 38 36.98 -26.43 24.55
CA ALA A 38 36.18 -27.51 25.09
C ALA A 38 36.25 -27.51 26.63
N SER A 39 35.10 -27.41 27.30
CA SER A 39 35.03 -27.52 28.77
C SER A 39 34.72 -28.95 29.18
N ALA A 40 35.59 -29.45 30.02
CA ALA A 40 35.48 -30.74 30.73
C ALA A 40 34.34 -30.76 31.75
N ALA A 41 33.65 -31.88 31.81
CA ALA A 41 32.66 -32.19 32.81
C ALA A 41 33.25 -32.34 34.20
N GLN A 42 32.64 -31.74 35.22
CA GLN A 42 32.70 -32.23 36.59
C GLN A 42 31.36 -32.14 37.27
N SER A 43 30.93 -33.28 37.80
CA SER A 43 29.76 -33.56 38.63
C SER A 43 29.88 -32.94 40.00
N VAL A 44 28.80 -32.46 40.59
CA VAL A 44 28.47 -32.64 42.04
C VAL A 44 27.00 -32.31 42.32
N GLY A 45 26.26 -33.25 42.96
CA GLY A 45 25.45 -32.98 44.12
C GLY A 45 23.93 -32.87 43.97
N SER A 46 23.27 -33.96 44.25
CA SER A 46 21.86 -34.18 44.48
C SER A 46 21.27 -33.38 45.63
N VAL A 47 20.02 -32.82 45.48
CA VAL A 47 19.05 -32.71 46.60
C VAL A 47 17.62 -32.82 46.07
N GLY A 48 16.89 -33.83 46.55
CA GLY A 48 15.50 -33.80 46.99
C GLY A 48 14.39 -33.74 45.94
N SER A 49 13.90 -34.90 45.54
CA SER A 49 12.62 -35.10 44.83
C SER A 49 11.45 -35.22 45.83
N VAL A 50 10.33 -34.57 45.52
CA VAL A 50 9.01 -34.90 46.05
C VAL A 50 8.12 -35.36 44.91
N PRO A 51 7.48 -36.53 44.95
CA PRO A 51 6.68 -37.03 43.84
C PRO A 51 5.24 -36.50 43.91
N VAL A 52 4.72 -36.04 42.79
CA VAL A 52 3.28 -35.88 42.54
C VAL A 52 2.81 -36.98 41.62
N GLU A 53 1.94 -37.80 42.14
CA GLU A 53 1.29 -38.94 41.51
C GLU A 53 0.26 -38.44 40.50
N VAL A 54 0.37 -38.84 39.24
CA VAL A 54 -0.66 -38.63 38.20
C VAL A 54 -1.05 -40.00 37.66
N ALA A 55 -2.30 -40.36 37.85
CA ALA A 55 -2.92 -41.59 37.36
C ALA A 55 -3.05 -41.60 35.84
N PRO A 56 -2.90 -42.76 35.16
CA PRO A 56 -3.01 -42.87 33.73
C PRO A 56 -4.47 -43.09 33.32
N TYR A 57 -4.99 -42.25 32.46
CA TYR A 57 -6.21 -42.54 31.69
C TYR A 57 -5.85 -43.43 30.47
N GLY A 58 -6.42 -44.62 30.46
CA GLY A 58 -6.31 -45.58 29.38
C GLY A 58 -7.07 -45.11 28.12
N PHE A 59 -6.43 -45.27 26.98
CA PHE A 59 -7.05 -45.06 25.66
C PHE A 59 -7.41 -46.44 25.09
N ASP A 60 -8.68 -46.62 24.76
CA ASP A 60 -9.23 -47.83 24.12
C ASP A 60 -9.28 -47.62 22.60
N PRO A 61 -8.64 -48.45 21.76
CA PRO A 61 -8.66 -48.27 20.30
C PRO A 61 -9.70 -49.15 19.63
N ALA A 62 -11.00 -48.82 19.70
CA ALA A 62 -12.02 -49.41 18.87
C ALA A 62 -13.22 -48.48 18.66
N GLY A 63 -13.15 -47.65 17.65
CA GLY A 63 -14.27 -46.86 17.08
C GLY A 63 -14.38 -47.07 15.57
N PRO A 64 -15.60 -47.07 14.99
CA PRO A 64 -15.89 -47.65 13.67
C PRO A 64 -15.40 -46.81 12.52
N THR A 65 -14.92 -47.47 11.46
CA THR A 65 -14.55 -46.97 10.17
C THR A 65 -15.72 -46.32 9.43
N PRO A 66 -15.55 -45.15 8.77
CA PRO A 66 -16.58 -44.59 7.88
C PRO A 66 -16.63 -45.31 6.52
N PRO A 67 -17.79 -45.32 5.85
CA PRO A 67 -17.99 -46.06 4.61
C PRO A 67 -17.30 -45.41 3.42
N VAL A 68 -16.74 -46.28 2.57
CA VAL A 68 -16.13 -45.97 1.28
C VAL A 68 -17.21 -45.64 0.26
N VAL A 69 -17.13 -44.46 -0.38
CA VAL A 69 -17.97 -44.09 -1.52
C VAL A 69 -17.22 -44.46 -2.81
N PRO A 70 -17.83 -45.16 -3.78
CA PRO A 70 -17.14 -45.58 -4.99
C PRO A 70 -16.97 -44.45 -5.99
N VAL A 71 -15.76 -44.40 -6.57
CA VAL A 71 -15.40 -43.56 -7.72
C VAL A 71 -16.13 -44.07 -8.97
N VAL A 72 -16.93 -43.20 -9.59
CA VAL A 72 -17.53 -43.49 -10.91
C VAL A 72 -16.64 -42.88 -11.99
N SER A 73 -16.20 -43.76 -12.88
CA SER A 73 -15.35 -43.48 -14.03
C SER A 73 -16.07 -42.63 -15.08
N ALA A 74 -15.28 -41.80 -15.75
CA ALA A 74 -15.66 -41.02 -16.92
C ALA A 74 -16.14 -41.89 -18.08
N VAL A 75 -17.21 -41.48 -18.75
CA VAL A 75 -17.60 -41.95 -20.09
C VAL A 75 -17.47 -40.79 -21.05
N GLU A 76 -16.58 -40.97 -22.01
CA GLU A 76 -16.49 -40.17 -23.23
C GLU A 76 -17.76 -40.35 -24.07
N SER A 77 -18.29 -39.28 -24.62
CA SER A 77 -19.11 -39.38 -25.83
C SER A 77 -18.91 -38.14 -26.71
N SER A 78 -18.59 -38.48 -27.92
CA SER A 78 -18.24 -37.68 -29.07
C SER A 78 -19.44 -37.08 -29.81
N VAL A 79 -19.18 -35.99 -30.53
CA VAL A 79 -19.67 -35.57 -31.86
C VAL A 79 -21.09 -35.00 -31.97
N GLY A 80 -21.14 -33.78 -32.53
CA GLY A 80 -22.35 -33.18 -33.09
C GLY A 80 -22.10 -31.75 -33.61
N SER A 81 -21.51 -31.67 -34.80
CA SER A 81 -21.43 -30.43 -35.60
C SER A 81 -22.82 -30.09 -36.15
N ALA A 82 -23.27 -28.84 -35.96
CA ALA A 82 -24.32 -28.25 -36.81
C ALA A 82 -24.03 -26.76 -37.00
N ALA A 83 -23.67 -26.42 -38.21
CA ALA A 83 -23.58 -25.07 -38.72
C ALA A 83 -25.00 -24.49 -38.93
N VAL A 84 -25.24 -23.28 -38.40
CA VAL A 84 -26.36 -22.44 -38.81
C VAL A 84 -25.80 -21.11 -39.31
N VAL A 85 -26.02 -20.90 -40.59
CA VAL A 85 -25.79 -19.64 -41.31
C VAL A 85 -26.91 -18.68 -40.94
N GLY A 86 -26.56 -17.49 -40.46
CA GLY A 86 -27.50 -16.40 -40.22
C GLY A 86 -26.89 -15.09 -40.74
N GLU A 87 -27.59 -14.53 -41.73
CA GLU A 87 -27.24 -13.31 -42.47
C GLU A 87 -27.08 -12.08 -41.54
N ALA A 88 -26.05 -11.31 -41.81
CA ALA A 88 -25.81 -10.01 -41.20
C ALA A 88 -26.59 -8.91 -41.92
N VAL A 89 -27.41 -8.19 -41.17
CA VAL A 89 -27.97 -6.87 -41.56
C VAL A 89 -27.16 -5.81 -40.86
N ALA A 90 -26.47 -4.99 -41.65
CA ALA A 90 -25.74 -3.80 -41.14
C ALA A 90 -26.69 -2.59 -41.04
N PRO A 91 -26.62 -1.79 -39.98
CA PRO A 91 -27.12 -0.42 -40.02
C PRO A 91 -26.00 0.60 -40.31
N ALA A 92 -26.39 1.61 -41.05
CA ALA A 92 -25.60 2.67 -41.65
C ALA A 92 -24.77 3.48 -40.63
N ALA A 93 -23.57 3.82 -41.08
CA ALA A 93 -22.63 4.72 -40.42
C ALA A 93 -23.10 6.16 -40.44
N THR A 94 -23.11 6.80 -39.26
CA THR A 94 -23.02 8.25 -39.14
C THR A 94 -21.58 8.60 -38.74
N ALA A 95 -20.97 9.48 -39.51
CA ALA A 95 -19.63 10.00 -39.34
C ALA A 95 -19.53 10.84 -38.06
N GLY A 96 -18.66 10.41 -37.13
CA GLY A 96 -18.22 11.16 -35.96
C GLY A 96 -16.71 11.10 -35.91
N GLU A 97 -16.09 12.23 -35.71
CA GLU A 97 -14.68 12.56 -35.79
C GLU A 97 -13.75 11.55 -35.13
N SER A 98 -12.75 11.15 -35.91
CA SER A 98 -11.71 10.19 -35.52
C SER A 98 -10.64 10.86 -34.65
N SER A 99 -10.59 10.49 -33.38
CA SER A 99 -9.35 10.57 -32.60
C SER A 99 -8.33 9.58 -33.18
N PRO A 100 -7.04 9.90 -33.22
CA PRO A 100 -6.05 9.01 -33.79
C PRO A 100 -5.94 7.74 -32.95
N ALA A 101 -6.29 6.62 -33.54
CA ALA A 101 -6.05 5.31 -32.95
C ALA A 101 -4.54 5.12 -32.80
N VAL A 102 -4.08 4.97 -31.56
CA VAL A 102 -2.74 4.46 -31.26
C VAL A 102 -2.69 3.04 -31.81
N GLY A 103 -1.90 2.85 -32.87
CA GLY A 103 -1.76 1.59 -33.57
C GLY A 103 -1.31 0.49 -32.61
N ALA A 104 -2.11 -0.58 -32.53
CA ALA A 104 -1.70 -1.83 -31.91
C ALA A 104 -0.63 -2.48 -32.80
N SER A 105 0.65 -2.12 -32.58
CA SER A 105 1.77 -2.84 -33.17
C SER A 105 2.01 -4.10 -32.36
N SER A 106 1.98 -5.25 -33.02
CA SER A 106 2.40 -6.54 -32.48
C SER A 106 3.86 -6.47 -32.05
N PHE A 107 4.09 -6.42 -30.73
CA PHE A 107 5.43 -6.36 -30.13
C PHE A 107 6.11 -7.74 -30.21
N SER A 108 6.89 -7.97 -31.26
CA SER A 108 7.75 -9.15 -31.44
C SER A 108 9.20 -8.78 -31.81
N GLY A 109 9.65 -7.58 -31.46
CA GLY A 109 11.03 -7.12 -31.67
C GLY A 109 11.77 -6.92 -30.34
N GLU A 110 13.10 -7.02 -30.37
CA GLU A 110 13.93 -6.59 -29.25
C GLU A 110 13.66 -5.11 -28.95
N PRO A 111 13.67 -4.70 -27.64
CA PRO A 111 13.41 -3.32 -27.26
C PRO A 111 14.46 -2.39 -27.89
N VAL A 112 14.01 -1.36 -28.60
CA VAL A 112 14.89 -0.34 -29.18
C VAL A 112 15.02 0.79 -28.17
N ILE A 113 16.18 0.88 -27.52
CA ILE A 113 16.48 1.94 -26.56
C ILE A 113 17.18 3.09 -27.30
N PRO A 114 16.70 4.34 -27.15
CA PRO A 114 17.36 5.50 -27.73
C PRO A 114 18.81 5.64 -27.28
N GLU A 115 19.72 5.94 -28.22
CA GLU A 115 21.17 6.04 -27.98
C GLU A 115 21.50 7.11 -26.92
N HIS A 116 20.77 8.23 -26.91
CA HIS A 116 20.97 9.29 -25.91
C HIS A 116 20.70 8.83 -24.49
N LEU A 117 19.76 7.89 -24.27
CA LEU A 117 19.51 7.30 -22.94
C LEU A 117 20.63 6.35 -22.53
N LEU A 118 21.10 5.52 -23.45
CA LEU A 118 22.22 4.59 -23.18
C LEU A 118 23.46 5.39 -22.78
N GLN A 119 23.75 6.47 -23.49
CA GLN A 119 24.89 7.33 -23.17
C GLN A 119 24.70 8.05 -21.83
N PHE A 120 23.50 8.59 -21.56
CA PHE A 120 23.19 9.22 -20.29
C PHE A 120 23.37 8.26 -19.11
N TRP A 121 22.89 7.01 -19.24
CA TRP A 121 23.03 6.03 -18.17
C TRP A 121 24.48 5.60 -17.96
N ALA A 122 25.28 5.49 -19.04
CA ALA A 122 26.70 5.19 -18.94
C ALA A 122 27.49 6.31 -18.23
N ASP A 123 27.17 7.58 -18.53
CA ASP A 123 27.76 8.73 -17.86
C ASP A 123 27.44 8.74 -16.36
N VAL A 124 26.16 8.49 -16.01
CA VAL A 124 25.69 8.40 -14.61
C VAL A 124 26.40 7.26 -13.87
N GLU A 125 26.52 6.07 -14.47
CA GLU A 125 27.17 4.90 -13.85
C GLU A 125 28.65 5.16 -13.57
N THR A 126 29.35 5.77 -14.53
CA THR A 126 30.78 6.08 -14.37
C THR A 126 31.01 7.09 -13.23
N ILE A 127 30.19 8.14 -13.15
CA ILE A 127 30.31 9.15 -12.09
C ILE A 127 29.88 8.56 -10.73
N GLN A 128 28.83 7.75 -10.72
CA GLN A 128 28.38 7.04 -9.52
C GLN A 128 29.47 6.15 -8.92
N GLU A 129 30.19 5.39 -9.76
CA GLU A 129 31.31 4.54 -9.30
C GLU A 129 32.44 5.36 -8.65
N GLN A 130 32.79 6.50 -9.26
CA GLN A 130 33.82 7.39 -8.70
C GLN A 130 33.40 7.96 -7.33
N VAL A 131 32.13 8.39 -7.21
CA VAL A 131 31.59 8.90 -5.95
C VAL A 131 31.50 7.79 -4.90
N SER A 132 31.07 6.59 -5.28
CA SER A 132 30.98 5.43 -4.39
C SER A 132 32.34 5.04 -3.83
N ASN A 133 33.37 5.03 -4.67
CA ASN A 133 34.74 4.77 -4.26
C ASN A 133 35.25 5.84 -3.27
N SER A 134 34.95 7.12 -3.56
CA SER A 134 35.32 8.23 -2.66
C SER A 134 34.61 8.17 -1.31
N LEU A 135 33.32 7.82 -1.30
CA LEU A 135 32.54 7.62 -0.07
C LEU A 135 33.08 6.46 0.77
N SER A 136 33.50 5.36 0.11
CA SER A 136 34.07 4.21 0.79
C SER A 136 35.41 4.55 1.48
N LEU A 137 36.23 5.37 0.86
CA LEU A 137 37.51 5.83 1.44
C LEU A 137 37.33 6.76 2.65
N GLU A 138 36.22 7.46 2.73
CA GLU A 138 35.89 8.41 3.82
C GLU A 138 34.81 7.86 4.79
N GLU A 139 34.48 6.58 4.76
CA GLU A 139 33.36 6.00 5.52
C GLU A 139 33.39 6.37 7.02
N ASP A 140 34.54 6.27 7.67
CA ASP A 140 34.67 6.58 9.11
C ASP A 140 34.35 8.05 9.40
N ARG A 141 34.81 8.97 8.53
CA ARG A 141 34.50 10.39 8.65
C ARG A 141 33.03 10.72 8.37
N MET A 142 32.42 10.02 7.41
CA MET A 142 31.02 10.18 7.07
C MET A 142 30.10 9.76 8.23
N ARG A 143 30.48 8.74 9.00
CA ARG A 143 29.70 8.28 10.18
C ARG A 143 29.66 9.30 11.33
N GLU A 144 30.66 10.16 11.44
CA GLU A 144 30.73 11.21 12.49
C GLU A 144 29.87 12.43 12.15
N LEU A 145 29.46 12.59 10.88
CA LEU A 145 28.70 13.72 10.41
C LEU A 145 27.20 13.54 10.66
N SER A 146 26.52 14.67 10.89
CA SER A 146 25.06 14.70 10.82
C SER A 146 24.59 14.37 9.40
N ILE A 147 23.36 13.96 9.25
CA ILE A 147 22.80 13.55 7.95
C ILE A 147 22.82 14.70 6.94
N GLN A 148 22.54 15.93 7.39
CA GLN A 148 22.60 17.10 6.52
C GLN A 148 24.04 17.35 6.02
N GLU A 149 25.03 17.18 6.89
CA GLU A 149 26.44 17.29 6.52
C GLU A 149 26.87 16.16 5.57
N GLN A 150 26.39 14.92 5.80
CA GLN A 150 26.63 13.81 4.88
C GLN A 150 26.08 14.10 3.49
N GLN A 151 24.86 14.61 3.39
CA GLN A 151 24.23 14.98 2.12
C GLN A 151 25.00 16.09 1.41
N ALA A 152 25.33 17.16 2.11
CA ALA A 152 26.08 18.26 1.54
C ALA A 152 27.48 17.84 1.05
N LYS A 153 28.14 16.97 1.82
CA LYS A 153 29.44 16.40 1.43
C LYS A 153 29.35 15.50 0.20
N THR A 154 28.33 14.64 0.15
CA THR A 154 28.09 13.78 -1.04
C THR A 154 27.78 14.63 -2.27
N GLN A 155 26.96 15.67 -2.16
CA GLN A 155 26.74 16.59 -3.28
C GLN A 155 28.03 17.24 -3.77
N SER A 156 28.93 17.64 -2.85
CA SER A 156 30.25 18.17 -3.22
C SER A 156 31.11 17.12 -3.94
N MET A 157 31.07 15.85 -3.49
CA MET A 157 31.78 14.75 -4.16
C MET A 157 31.23 14.47 -5.56
N ILE A 158 29.90 14.55 -5.74
CA ILE A 158 29.28 14.38 -7.06
C ILE A 158 29.75 15.48 -8.01
N LEU A 159 29.76 16.75 -7.56
CA LEU A 159 30.25 17.88 -8.35
C LEU A 159 31.72 17.73 -8.74
N GLN A 160 32.58 17.30 -7.80
CA GLN A 160 34.00 17.05 -8.07
C GLN A 160 34.20 15.91 -9.10
N ALA A 161 33.46 14.81 -8.96
CA ALA A 161 33.52 13.69 -9.89
C ALA A 161 33.03 14.10 -11.28
N LEU A 162 31.96 14.90 -11.35
CA LEU A 162 31.42 15.43 -12.58
C LEU A 162 32.43 16.35 -13.31
N ASP A 163 33.06 17.28 -12.59
CA ASP A 163 34.08 18.19 -13.14
C ASP A 163 35.31 17.42 -13.65
N ALA A 164 35.79 16.45 -12.87
CA ALA A 164 36.89 15.59 -13.28
C ALA A 164 36.56 14.76 -14.54
N TYR A 165 35.36 14.19 -14.58
CA TYR A 165 34.88 13.39 -15.71
C TYR A 165 34.73 14.22 -16.99
N THR A 166 34.07 15.38 -16.91
CA THR A 166 33.87 16.27 -18.06
C THR A 166 35.19 16.85 -18.57
N THR A 167 36.13 17.15 -17.68
CA THR A 167 37.46 17.62 -18.08
C THR A 167 38.22 16.53 -18.83
N ALA A 168 38.17 15.27 -18.35
CA ALA A 168 38.83 14.15 -19.01
C ALA A 168 38.24 13.84 -20.40
N LEU A 169 36.91 13.94 -20.58
CA LEU A 169 36.25 13.74 -21.87
C LEU A 169 36.65 14.82 -22.89
N VAL A 170 36.72 16.07 -22.48
CA VAL A 170 37.12 17.16 -23.36
C VAL A 170 38.54 16.97 -23.93
N GLU A 171 39.43 16.33 -23.17
CA GLU A 171 40.78 16.02 -23.64
C GLU A 171 40.82 14.87 -24.64
N VAL A 172 39.89 13.91 -24.57
CA VAL A 172 39.91 12.67 -25.38
C VAL A 172 38.98 12.75 -26.59
N ASP A 173 37.73 13.18 -26.44
CA ASP A 173 36.67 13.03 -27.46
C ASP A 173 36.23 14.34 -28.15
N GLY A 174 36.54 15.51 -27.58
CA GLY A 174 36.06 16.80 -28.12
C GLY A 174 34.54 17.00 -28.03
N ASP A 175 33.81 16.16 -27.30
CA ASP A 175 32.34 16.11 -27.23
C ASP A 175 31.79 17.11 -26.18
N ARG A 176 32.30 18.34 -26.24
CA ARG A 176 31.96 19.43 -25.33
C ARG A 176 30.51 19.89 -25.48
N ASP A 177 29.95 19.77 -26.70
CA ASP A 177 28.62 20.29 -27.01
C ASP A 177 27.49 19.51 -26.31
N ARG A 178 27.75 18.27 -25.88
CA ARG A 178 26.79 17.43 -25.14
C ARG A 178 26.64 17.87 -23.68
N TRP A 179 27.73 18.32 -23.06
CA TRP A 179 27.76 18.67 -21.64
C TRP A 179 27.29 20.13 -21.42
N THR A 180 26.00 20.35 -21.65
CA THR A 180 25.31 21.60 -21.26
C THR A 180 25.11 21.63 -19.75
N ASP A 181 24.85 22.83 -19.21
CA ASP A 181 24.52 22.98 -17.80
C ASP A 181 23.31 22.11 -17.41
N GLU A 182 22.28 22.07 -18.26
CA GLU A 182 21.09 21.24 -18.07
C GLU A 182 21.41 19.74 -18.04
N TYR A 183 22.27 19.24 -18.90
CA TYR A 183 22.68 17.86 -18.93
C TYR A 183 23.49 17.50 -17.68
N SER A 184 24.40 18.36 -17.27
CA SER A 184 25.21 18.21 -16.05
C SER A 184 24.34 18.16 -14.80
N GLU A 185 23.32 19.02 -14.69
CA GLU A 185 22.35 19.01 -13.59
C GLU A 185 21.54 17.72 -13.57
N LYS A 186 21.09 17.21 -14.73
CA LYS A 186 20.38 15.93 -14.82
C LYS A 186 21.24 14.76 -14.39
N VAL A 187 22.50 14.70 -14.81
CA VAL A 187 23.45 13.66 -14.38
C VAL A 187 23.71 13.75 -12.89
N GLN A 188 23.98 14.95 -12.37
CA GLN A 188 24.17 15.17 -10.92
C GLN A 188 22.97 14.67 -10.10
N GLN A 189 21.76 15.07 -10.51
CA GLN A 189 20.54 14.65 -9.81
C GLN A 189 20.35 13.13 -9.90
N GLN A 190 20.59 12.53 -11.06
CA GLN A 190 20.43 11.10 -11.24
C GLN A 190 21.44 10.29 -10.43
N VAL A 191 22.70 10.74 -10.33
CA VAL A 191 23.71 10.12 -9.43
C VAL A 191 23.25 10.20 -7.98
N TYR A 192 22.75 11.34 -7.54
CA TYR A 192 22.20 11.50 -6.19
C TYR A 192 21.01 10.55 -5.95
N ASP A 193 20.09 10.44 -6.92
CA ASP A 193 18.92 9.58 -6.83
C ASP A 193 19.29 8.09 -6.78
N VAL A 194 20.33 7.67 -7.49
CA VAL A 194 20.86 6.29 -7.42
C VAL A 194 21.49 5.99 -6.06
N LEU A 195 22.20 6.95 -5.48
CA LEU A 195 22.89 6.76 -4.19
C LEU A 195 21.93 6.80 -2.99
N TYR A 196 20.91 7.66 -3.03
CA TYR A 196 20.10 7.98 -1.83
C TYR A 196 18.61 7.80 -1.98
N ARG A 197 18.09 7.61 -3.21
CA ARG A 197 16.66 7.52 -3.48
C ARG A 197 16.31 6.25 -4.27
N LEU A 198 15.42 6.36 -5.25
CA LEU A 198 14.94 5.24 -6.06
C LEU A 198 15.57 5.16 -7.47
N GLY A 199 16.73 5.75 -7.64
CA GLY A 199 17.45 5.73 -8.91
C GLY A 199 16.63 6.34 -10.05
N ARG A 200 16.58 5.66 -11.20
CA ARG A 200 15.87 6.14 -12.39
C ARG A 200 14.36 6.28 -12.19
N PHE A 201 13.76 5.53 -11.26
CA PHE A 201 12.33 5.67 -10.95
C PHE A 201 12.01 6.99 -10.28
N GLN A 202 13.00 7.62 -9.61
CA GLN A 202 12.76 8.83 -8.82
C GLN A 202 12.28 10.00 -9.67
N ALA A 203 12.83 10.18 -10.85
CA ALA A 203 12.42 11.24 -11.78
C ALA A 203 10.93 11.11 -12.17
N LEU A 204 10.45 9.87 -12.37
CA LEU A 204 9.04 9.60 -12.68
C LEU A 204 8.13 9.82 -11.47
N ILE A 205 8.61 9.46 -10.27
CA ILE A 205 7.88 9.64 -9.01
C ILE A 205 7.73 11.13 -8.68
N ASP A 206 8.73 11.94 -8.94
CA ASP A 206 8.73 13.37 -8.65
C ASP A 206 7.88 14.19 -9.65
N MET A 207 7.46 13.59 -10.79
CA MET A 207 6.59 14.28 -11.75
C MET A 207 5.26 14.68 -11.10
N PRO A 208 4.83 15.95 -11.24
CA PRO A 208 3.55 16.41 -10.69
C PRO A 208 2.37 15.59 -11.22
N GLU A 209 1.36 15.39 -10.39
CA GLU A 209 0.08 14.73 -10.73
C GLU A 209 0.17 13.27 -11.18
N VAL A 210 1.34 12.64 -11.29
CA VAL A 210 1.46 11.21 -11.54
C VAL A 210 0.98 10.43 -10.32
N GLU A 211 -0.05 9.60 -10.47
CA GLU A 211 -0.59 8.73 -9.42
C GLU A 211 -0.06 7.30 -9.53
N ASN A 212 0.12 6.80 -10.77
CA ASN A 212 0.64 5.44 -10.98
C ASN A 212 1.66 5.42 -12.13
N ILE A 213 2.70 4.62 -11.95
CA ILE A 213 3.70 4.30 -12.96
C ILE A 213 3.55 2.81 -13.28
N HIS A 214 3.24 2.48 -14.52
CA HIS A 214 3.09 1.12 -15.01
C HIS A 214 4.25 0.77 -15.92
N ILE A 215 4.97 -0.30 -15.62
CA ILE A 215 6.13 -0.75 -16.39
C ILE A 215 5.95 -2.22 -16.74
N ALA A 216 6.11 -2.55 -18.03
CA ALA A 216 6.08 -3.92 -18.55
C ALA A 216 7.31 -4.16 -19.43
N GLY A 217 8.37 -4.68 -18.84
CA GLY A 217 9.70 -4.73 -19.45
C GLY A 217 10.38 -3.35 -19.48
N CYS A 218 11.64 -3.32 -19.90
CA CYS A 218 12.53 -2.15 -19.80
C CYS A 218 12.07 -0.93 -20.61
N ASP A 219 11.25 -1.13 -21.64
CA ASP A 219 10.90 -0.13 -22.67
C ASP A 219 9.44 0.32 -22.66
N GLN A 220 8.56 -0.34 -21.89
CA GLN A 220 7.14 -0.01 -21.84
C GLN A 220 6.81 0.66 -20.51
N VAL A 221 6.94 1.97 -20.47
CA VAL A 221 6.69 2.81 -19.30
C VAL A 221 5.49 3.70 -19.56
N PHE A 222 4.47 3.62 -18.71
CA PHE A 222 3.25 4.43 -18.81
C PHE A 222 2.98 5.14 -17.49
N LEU A 223 2.69 6.43 -17.57
CA LEU A 223 2.36 7.30 -16.45
C LEU A 223 0.86 7.57 -16.46
N LYS A 224 0.19 7.28 -15.36
CA LYS A 224 -1.22 7.60 -15.16
C LYS A 224 -1.34 8.76 -14.20
N PHE A 225 -1.95 9.84 -14.67
CA PHE A 225 -2.14 11.08 -13.93
C PHE A 225 -3.46 11.11 -13.14
N SER A 226 -3.55 12.01 -12.17
CA SER A 226 -4.73 12.21 -11.32
C SER A 226 -5.98 12.61 -12.11
N ASP A 227 -5.81 13.31 -13.23
CA ASP A 227 -6.87 13.71 -14.16
C ASP A 227 -7.35 12.58 -15.08
N GLY A 228 -6.74 11.39 -14.99
CA GLY A 228 -7.09 10.19 -15.74
C GLY A 228 -6.37 10.03 -17.07
N ARG A 229 -5.56 11.02 -17.54
CA ARG A 229 -4.69 10.85 -18.72
C ARG A 229 -3.69 9.74 -18.47
N THR A 230 -3.30 9.06 -19.56
CA THR A 230 -2.18 8.10 -19.56
C THR A 230 -1.22 8.49 -20.65
N GLU A 231 0.05 8.65 -20.30
CA GLU A 231 1.11 9.03 -21.23
C GLU A 231 2.20 7.96 -21.23
N ARG A 232 2.81 7.74 -22.39
CA ARG A 232 3.99 6.88 -22.50
C ARG A 232 5.23 7.69 -22.15
N ALA A 233 6.06 7.17 -21.24
CA ALA A 233 7.36 7.73 -20.90
C ALA A 233 8.48 7.02 -21.69
N GLU A 234 9.69 7.53 -21.55
CA GLU A 234 10.90 6.92 -22.11
C GLU A 234 11.20 5.57 -21.42
N PRO A 235 11.95 4.68 -22.09
CA PRO A 235 12.49 3.47 -21.48
C PRO A 235 13.20 3.74 -20.16
N ILE A 236 13.10 2.80 -19.21
CA ILE A 236 13.68 2.96 -17.87
C ILE A 236 15.00 2.18 -17.69
N ALA A 237 15.25 1.19 -18.53
CA ALA A 237 16.45 0.36 -18.50
C ALA A 237 16.84 -0.07 -19.92
N ALA A 238 18.10 -0.46 -20.13
CA ALA A 238 18.58 -0.92 -21.43
C ALA A 238 18.06 -2.33 -21.75
N THR A 239 17.85 -3.16 -20.75
CA THR A 239 17.37 -4.55 -20.90
C THR A 239 16.41 -4.93 -19.76
N ASP A 240 15.62 -5.99 -20.00
CA ASP A 240 14.79 -6.59 -18.95
C ASP A 240 15.61 -7.16 -17.78
N ALA A 241 16.84 -7.62 -18.05
CA ALA A 241 17.74 -8.08 -17.01
C ALA A 241 18.20 -6.93 -16.10
N GLU A 242 18.48 -5.76 -16.67
CA GLU A 242 18.81 -4.56 -15.90
C GLU A 242 17.61 -4.08 -15.06
N LEU A 243 16.40 -4.05 -15.64
CA LEU A 243 15.18 -3.73 -14.90
C LEU A 243 14.99 -4.69 -13.72
N MET A 244 15.19 -5.98 -13.93
CA MET A 244 15.13 -6.99 -12.86
C MET A 244 16.12 -6.69 -11.75
N GLN A 245 17.36 -6.34 -12.10
CA GLN A 245 18.40 -5.95 -11.14
C GLN A 245 18.03 -4.69 -10.35
N MET A 246 17.45 -3.68 -11.02
CA MET A 246 16.99 -2.46 -10.36
C MET A 246 15.91 -2.77 -9.31
N ILE A 247 14.92 -3.63 -9.63
CA ILE A 247 13.88 -4.04 -8.69
C ILE A 247 14.48 -4.83 -7.53
N GLN A 248 15.42 -5.74 -7.79
CA GLN A 248 16.14 -6.51 -6.76
C GLN A 248 16.93 -5.61 -5.81
N ASN A 249 17.58 -4.59 -6.34
CA ASN A 249 18.31 -3.60 -5.54
C ASN A 249 17.36 -2.83 -4.61
N ILE A 250 16.19 -2.41 -5.12
CA ILE A 250 15.16 -1.77 -4.29
C ILE A 250 14.68 -2.72 -3.20
N ALA A 251 14.34 -3.97 -3.54
CA ALA A 251 13.87 -4.97 -2.59
C ALA A 251 14.88 -5.25 -1.47
N SER A 252 16.17 -5.29 -1.82
CA SER A 252 17.26 -5.55 -0.86
C SER A 252 17.56 -4.36 0.04
N ASN A 253 17.37 -3.13 -0.46
CA ASN A 253 17.83 -1.91 0.21
C ASN A 253 16.77 -1.23 1.07
N GLN A 254 15.49 -1.44 0.78
CA GLN A 254 14.39 -0.74 1.45
C GLN A 254 13.47 -1.65 2.27
N GLY A 255 13.64 -2.96 2.20
CA GLY A 255 12.80 -3.92 2.93
C GLY A 255 13.41 -4.41 4.23
N ASP A 256 12.58 -4.84 5.17
CA ASP A 256 12.98 -5.84 6.15
C ASP A 256 13.61 -7.00 5.37
N ALA A 257 14.81 -7.41 5.74
CA ALA A 257 15.79 -8.22 5.01
C ALA A 257 15.33 -9.59 4.46
N SER A 258 14.04 -9.81 4.25
CA SER A 258 13.45 -11.12 3.98
C SER A 258 12.55 -11.21 2.74
N ARG A 259 12.52 -10.21 1.85
CA ARG A 259 11.68 -10.31 0.63
C ARG A 259 12.56 -10.46 -0.62
N PRO A 260 13.09 -11.66 -0.89
CA PRO A 260 13.90 -11.88 -2.10
C PRO A 260 12.98 -11.81 -3.32
N PHE A 261 13.33 -10.97 -4.29
CA PHE A 261 12.69 -10.93 -5.60
C PHE A 261 13.55 -11.64 -6.62
N SER A 262 13.05 -12.72 -7.22
CA SER A 262 13.80 -13.57 -8.15
C SER A 262 12.84 -14.42 -8.99
N THR A 263 13.39 -15.20 -9.90
CA THR A 263 12.61 -16.19 -10.68
C THR A 263 11.99 -17.30 -9.81
N THR A 264 12.54 -17.56 -8.63
CA THR A 264 11.97 -18.51 -7.65
C THR A 264 10.98 -17.86 -6.69
N ASN A 265 11.08 -16.55 -6.48
CA ASN A 265 10.13 -15.73 -5.71
C ASN A 265 9.71 -14.53 -6.58
N PRO A 266 8.84 -14.77 -7.57
CA PRO A 266 8.56 -13.78 -8.62
C PRO A 266 7.60 -12.67 -8.21
N ASP A 267 7.06 -12.70 -7.01
CA ASP A 267 6.07 -11.76 -6.50
C ASP A 267 6.68 -10.84 -5.41
N LEU A 268 6.49 -9.53 -5.56
CA LEU A 268 6.99 -8.52 -4.62
C LEU A 268 5.96 -7.42 -4.44
N ASP A 269 5.41 -7.34 -3.25
CA ASP A 269 4.63 -6.19 -2.77
C ASP A 269 5.39 -5.52 -1.64
N MET A 270 5.66 -4.23 -1.73
CA MET A 270 6.33 -3.47 -0.67
C MET A 270 6.01 -1.98 -0.70
N ASP A 271 6.09 -1.37 0.47
CA ASP A 271 6.12 0.08 0.59
C ASP A 271 7.57 0.55 0.46
N LEU A 272 7.77 1.50 -0.44
CA LEU A 272 9.05 2.18 -0.59
C LEU A 272 9.14 3.35 0.41
N ILE A 273 9.74 4.45 0.02
CA ILE A 273 9.63 5.67 0.81
C ILE A 273 8.16 5.99 1.10
N SER A 274 7.91 6.64 2.20
CA SER A 274 6.63 6.90 2.91
C SER A 274 5.37 7.20 2.07
N TYR A 275 5.46 7.29 0.76
CA TYR A 275 4.36 7.66 -0.12
C TYR A 275 4.32 6.88 -1.44
N VAL A 276 5.15 5.85 -1.61
CA VAL A 276 5.18 5.03 -2.84
C VAL A 276 5.04 3.56 -2.49
N ARG A 277 4.04 2.90 -3.06
CA ARG A 277 3.88 1.45 -3.01
C ARG A 277 4.34 0.83 -4.33
N LEU A 278 5.12 -0.23 -4.25
CA LEU A 278 5.58 -1.06 -5.36
C LEU A 278 4.89 -2.41 -5.32
N ALA A 279 4.31 -2.80 -6.47
CA ALA A 279 3.91 -4.17 -6.75
C ALA A 279 4.66 -4.64 -8.00
N ALA A 280 5.43 -5.71 -7.92
CA ALA A 280 6.23 -6.22 -9.03
C ALA A 280 6.06 -7.72 -9.20
N ILE A 281 6.17 -8.17 -10.45
CA ILE A 281 6.10 -9.57 -10.83
C ILE A 281 7.18 -9.91 -11.84
N ALA A 282 7.83 -11.05 -11.65
CA ALA A 282 8.93 -11.52 -12.47
C ALA A 282 8.57 -12.75 -13.33
N PRO A 283 9.36 -13.05 -14.37
CA PRO A 283 9.32 -14.35 -15.02
C PRO A 283 9.59 -15.50 -14.02
N PRO A 284 8.97 -16.68 -14.19
CA PRO A 284 8.14 -17.10 -15.33
C PRO A 284 6.66 -16.77 -15.18
N VAL A 285 6.22 -16.11 -14.10
CA VAL A 285 4.79 -15.80 -13.87
C VAL A 285 4.33 -14.70 -14.83
N ALA A 286 5.12 -13.65 -15.00
CA ALA A 286 4.96 -12.71 -16.10
C ALA A 286 5.92 -13.05 -17.25
N SER A 287 5.61 -12.66 -18.47
CA SER A 287 6.51 -12.87 -19.62
C SER A 287 7.76 -11.99 -19.55
N ARG A 288 7.65 -10.82 -18.93
CA ARG A 288 8.72 -9.84 -18.72
C ARG A 288 8.62 -9.28 -17.30
N PRO A 289 9.71 -8.80 -16.68
CA PRO A 289 9.63 -8.09 -15.42
C PRO A 289 8.62 -6.95 -15.54
N SER A 290 7.64 -6.92 -14.65
CA SER A 290 6.57 -5.93 -14.70
C SER A 290 6.35 -5.38 -13.30
N LEU A 291 6.06 -4.08 -13.21
CA LEU A 291 5.81 -3.43 -11.94
C LEU A 291 4.81 -2.28 -12.06
N VAL A 292 4.14 -2.01 -10.95
CA VAL A 292 3.32 -0.82 -10.76
C VAL A 292 3.80 -0.10 -9.51
N MET A 293 4.13 1.18 -9.66
CA MET A 293 4.35 2.06 -8.52
C MET A 293 3.14 2.96 -8.34
N ARG A 294 2.56 2.95 -7.15
CA ARG A 294 1.46 3.83 -6.78
C ARG A 294 1.96 4.93 -5.84
N ILE A 295 1.75 6.17 -6.23
CA ILE A 295 2.24 7.34 -5.51
C ILE A 295 1.11 7.94 -4.69
N HIS A 296 1.26 7.96 -3.37
CA HIS A 296 0.30 8.54 -2.43
C HIS A 296 0.64 10.01 -2.17
N ARG A 297 0.13 10.92 -3.02
CA ARG A 297 0.45 12.37 -2.93
C ARG A 297 -0.08 13.05 -1.68
N TYR A 298 -1.20 12.57 -1.15
CA TYR A 298 -1.91 13.20 -0.03
C TYR A 298 -1.67 12.44 1.29
N VAL A 299 -0.41 12.39 1.74
CA VAL A 299 -0.04 11.71 3.00
C VAL A 299 -0.57 12.47 4.22
N SER A 300 -0.58 13.81 4.16
CA SER A 300 -1.07 14.67 5.23
C SER A 300 -2.22 15.54 4.71
N ILE A 301 -3.43 14.99 4.65
CA ILE A 301 -4.63 15.68 4.18
C ILE A 301 -5.64 15.83 5.31
N THR A 302 -6.37 16.96 5.35
CA THR A 302 -7.44 17.23 6.31
C THR A 302 -8.82 17.26 5.64
N LEU A 303 -9.88 17.19 6.45
CA LEU A 303 -11.26 17.32 5.92
C LEU A 303 -11.50 18.71 5.30
N GLU A 304 -10.86 19.76 5.81
CA GLU A 304 -10.93 21.12 5.24
C GLU A 304 -10.34 21.17 3.83
N GLN A 305 -9.21 20.48 3.61
CA GLN A 305 -8.59 20.39 2.29
C GLN A 305 -9.46 19.58 1.32
N LEU A 306 -10.09 18.48 1.79
CA LEU A 306 -11.04 17.72 0.98
C LEU A 306 -12.29 18.53 0.62
N GLU A 307 -12.77 19.40 1.52
CA GLU A 307 -13.85 20.36 1.23
C GLU A 307 -13.40 21.35 0.13
N GLN A 308 -12.21 21.92 0.24
CA GLN A 308 -11.65 22.84 -0.77
C GLN A 308 -11.49 22.17 -2.15
N LEU A 309 -11.17 20.88 -2.17
CA LEU A 309 -11.08 20.07 -3.39
C LEU A 309 -12.47 19.65 -3.94
N GLY A 310 -13.55 20.02 -3.25
CA GLY A 310 -14.91 19.66 -3.63
C GLY A 310 -15.24 18.16 -3.42
N THR A 311 -14.48 17.45 -2.59
CA THR A 311 -14.74 16.03 -2.30
C THR A 311 -15.97 15.86 -1.40
N LEU A 312 -16.21 16.82 -0.50
CA LEU A 312 -17.34 16.83 0.42
C LEU A 312 -17.79 18.27 0.70
N THR A 313 -19.04 18.42 1.15
CA THR A 313 -19.61 19.74 1.50
C THR A 313 -19.21 20.16 2.91
N THR A 314 -19.36 21.46 3.23
CA THR A 314 -19.17 22.01 4.58
C THR A 314 -20.04 21.28 5.62
N GLN A 315 -21.28 20.94 5.25
CA GLN A 315 -22.20 20.24 6.14
C GLN A 315 -21.72 18.82 6.45
N MET A 316 -21.29 18.10 5.42
CA MET A 316 -20.68 16.76 5.58
C MET A 316 -19.40 16.81 6.43
N ARG A 317 -18.53 17.80 6.21
CA ARG A 317 -17.33 17.98 7.01
C ARG A 317 -17.66 18.14 8.50
N ARG A 318 -18.60 19.03 8.83
CA ARG A 318 -19.04 19.25 10.22
C ARG A 318 -19.62 17.98 10.83
N PHE A 319 -20.43 17.24 10.08
CA PHE A 319 -21.00 15.97 10.52
C PHE A 319 -19.92 14.94 10.81
N LEU A 320 -19.01 14.70 9.85
CA LEU A 320 -17.93 13.73 10.01
C LEU A 320 -16.97 14.10 11.14
N THR A 321 -16.65 15.39 11.30
CA THR A 321 -15.84 15.86 12.45
C THR A 321 -16.49 15.52 13.78
N ALA A 322 -17.82 15.72 13.90
CA ALA A 322 -18.56 15.36 15.11
C ALA A 322 -18.64 13.83 15.31
N ALA A 323 -18.87 13.07 14.25
CA ALA A 323 -18.89 11.61 14.30
C ALA A 323 -17.55 11.03 14.84
N ILE A 324 -16.41 11.59 14.39
CA ILE A 324 -15.08 11.21 14.90
C ILE A 324 -14.96 11.55 16.40
N LYS A 325 -15.32 12.78 16.80
CA LYS A 325 -15.26 13.21 18.21
C LYS A 325 -16.18 12.37 19.12
N ALA A 326 -17.36 11.99 18.60
CA ALA A 326 -18.30 11.10 19.28
C ALA A 326 -17.86 9.61 19.22
N ARG A 327 -16.69 9.32 18.69
CA ARG A 327 -16.09 7.97 18.58
C ARG A 327 -17.02 6.96 17.88
N LYS A 328 -17.62 7.38 16.76
CA LYS A 328 -18.49 6.52 15.96
C LYS A 328 -17.68 5.61 15.05
N SER A 329 -18.16 4.38 14.85
CA SER A 329 -17.57 3.40 13.94
C SER A 329 -17.99 3.68 12.51
N ILE A 330 -17.03 3.80 11.58
CA ILE A 330 -17.29 4.23 10.21
C ILE A 330 -16.67 3.26 9.20
N VAL A 331 -17.47 2.82 8.24
CA VAL A 331 -17.01 2.12 7.03
C VAL A 331 -16.98 3.11 5.86
N ILE A 332 -15.84 3.23 5.21
CA ILE A 332 -15.67 4.01 3.98
C ILE A 332 -15.72 3.05 2.80
N SER A 333 -16.73 3.17 1.95
CA SER A 333 -16.92 2.30 0.79
C SER A 333 -16.76 3.04 -0.54
N GLY A 334 -16.49 2.28 -1.61
CA GLY A 334 -16.27 2.80 -2.97
C GLY A 334 -15.41 1.87 -3.79
N GLU A 335 -15.24 2.17 -5.07
CA GLU A 335 -14.38 1.40 -5.98
C GLU A 335 -12.88 1.67 -5.76
N PRO A 336 -11.99 0.85 -6.34
CA PRO A 336 -10.57 1.15 -6.37
C PRO A 336 -10.28 2.50 -7.02
N GLY A 337 -9.53 3.36 -6.32
CA GLY A 337 -9.17 4.69 -6.84
C GLY A 337 -10.16 5.81 -6.52
N ASP A 338 -11.28 5.53 -5.82
CA ASP A 338 -12.26 6.55 -5.39
C ASP A 338 -11.77 7.44 -4.24
N GLY A 339 -10.63 7.13 -3.62
CA GLY A 339 -10.03 7.99 -2.58
C GLY A 339 -10.38 7.59 -1.15
N LYS A 340 -10.84 6.36 -0.91
CA LYS A 340 -11.21 5.84 0.43
C LYS A 340 -10.10 6.03 1.48
N THR A 341 -8.87 5.60 1.16
CA THR A 341 -7.71 5.74 2.06
C THR A 341 -7.37 7.21 2.32
N THR A 342 -7.56 8.08 1.31
CA THR A 342 -7.37 9.53 1.44
C THR A 342 -8.39 10.15 2.41
N LEU A 343 -9.67 9.76 2.28
CA LEU A 343 -10.72 10.19 3.22
C LEU A 343 -10.44 9.65 4.63
N MET A 344 -10.01 8.40 4.78
CA MET A 344 -9.65 7.84 6.08
C MET A 344 -8.52 8.62 6.76
N ARG A 345 -7.48 9.04 6.02
CA ARG A 345 -6.42 9.92 6.54
C ARG A 345 -6.98 11.27 7.00
N ALA A 346 -7.89 11.86 6.21
CA ALA A 346 -8.52 13.12 6.56
C ALA A 346 -9.41 13.00 7.82
N LEU A 347 -10.14 11.89 7.97
CA LEU A 347 -10.89 11.59 9.20
C LEU A 347 -9.95 11.44 10.40
N ALA A 348 -8.81 10.76 10.22
CA ALA A 348 -7.81 10.60 11.27
C ALA A 348 -7.25 11.93 11.77
N SER A 349 -7.19 12.97 10.92
CA SER A 349 -6.75 14.32 11.33
C SER A 349 -7.67 14.99 12.35
N CYS A 350 -8.93 14.53 12.44
CA CYS A 350 -9.92 15.02 13.41
C CYS A 350 -9.85 14.34 14.78
N ILE A 351 -9.07 13.25 14.90
CA ILE A 351 -8.88 12.56 16.19
C ILE A 351 -7.98 13.42 17.08
N ASP A 352 -8.38 13.58 18.35
CA ASP A 352 -7.59 14.33 19.34
C ASP A 352 -6.12 13.85 19.33
N PRO A 353 -5.15 14.77 19.23
CA PRO A 353 -3.72 14.43 19.23
C PRO A 353 -3.24 13.62 20.43
N MET A 354 -3.94 13.72 21.56
CA MET A 354 -3.65 13.00 22.80
C MET A 354 -4.32 11.61 22.88
N VAL A 355 -5.06 11.21 21.84
CA VAL A 355 -5.74 9.91 21.78
C VAL A 355 -4.87 8.89 21.07
N GLN A 356 -4.70 7.70 21.65
CA GLN A 356 -3.96 6.61 21.05
C GLN A 356 -4.70 6.05 19.83
N VAL A 357 -3.99 5.95 18.70
CA VAL A 357 -4.48 5.37 17.45
C VAL A 357 -3.63 4.15 17.08
N VAL A 358 -4.28 3.09 16.65
CA VAL A 358 -3.64 1.92 16.05
C VAL A 358 -4.10 1.79 14.60
N THR A 359 -3.18 1.67 13.65
CA THR A 359 -3.49 1.33 12.26
C THR A 359 -3.11 -0.12 11.98
N ILE A 360 -3.89 -0.78 11.13
CA ILE A 360 -3.71 -2.19 10.75
C ILE A 360 -3.84 -2.27 9.25
N GLU A 361 -2.76 -2.65 8.57
CA GLU A 361 -2.69 -2.62 7.13
C GLU A 361 -1.91 -3.81 6.57
N LYS A 362 -2.26 -4.24 5.37
CA LYS A 362 -1.46 -5.22 4.64
C LYS A 362 -0.16 -4.56 4.17
N GLU A 363 -0.26 -3.43 3.51
CA GLU A 363 0.83 -2.50 3.19
C GLU A 363 0.50 -1.14 3.81
N ARG A 364 1.53 -0.42 4.29
CA ARG A 364 1.35 0.87 4.96
C ARG A 364 0.94 1.95 3.96
N GLU A 365 -0.32 2.29 3.93
CA GLU A 365 -0.86 3.39 3.12
C GLU A 365 -1.26 4.61 3.96
N LEU A 366 -1.67 4.44 5.20
CA LEU A 366 -2.21 5.51 6.02
C LEU A 366 -1.17 6.52 6.48
N HIS A 367 0.03 6.08 6.82
CA HIS A 367 1.17 6.91 7.27
C HIS A 367 0.82 7.94 8.35
N LEU A 368 -0.10 7.62 9.26
CA LEU A 368 -0.56 8.55 10.30
C LEU A 368 0.54 8.92 11.30
N ASN A 369 1.57 8.08 11.44
CA ASN A 369 2.76 8.37 12.24
C ASN A 369 3.58 9.58 11.73
N GLN A 370 3.31 10.05 10.51
CA GLN A 370 3.96 11.21 9.91
C GLN A 370 3.16 12.50 10.07
N GLN A 371 1.96 12.43 10.66
CA GLN A 371 1.14 13.63 10.89
C GLN A 371 1.75 14.50 11.99
N PRO A 372 2.13 15.78 11.70
CA PRO A 372 2.91 16.59 12.61
C PRO A 372 2.16 17.05 13.86
N HIS A 373 0.83 16.98 13.86
CA HIS A 373 -0.03 17.39 14.96
C HIS A 373 -0.25 16.31 16.03
N ARG A 374 0.16 15.06 15.77
CA ARG A 374 0.00 13.95 16.71
C ARG A 374 1.00 14.06 17.87
N VAL A 375 0.50 14.01 19.10
CA VAL A 375 1.29 14.02 20.33
C VAL A 375 1.61 12.60 20.78
N LEU A 376 0.58 11.73 20.85
CA LEU A 376 0.80 10.32 21.08
C LEU A 376 1.20 9.62 19.77
N PRO A 377 2.23 8.77 19.81
CA PRO A 377 2.65 8.03 18.62
C PRO A 377 1.54 7.10 18.13
N VAL A 378 1.38 7.01 16.82
CA VAL A 378 0.53 5.99 16.19
C VAL A 378 1.26 4.65 16.24
N ILE A 379 0.54 3.60 16.62
CA ILE A 379 1.05 2.22 16.53
C ILE A 379 0.59 1.65 15.18
N ASP A 380 1.51 1.52 14.25
CA ASP A 380 1.25 1.01 12.91
C ASP A 380 1.58 -0.49 12.82
N LEU A 381 0.55 -1.33 12.88
CA LEU A 381 0.64 -2.77 12.72
C LEU A 381 0.49 -3.13 11.25
N GLN A 382 1.39 -3.99 10.77
CA GLN A 382 1.38 -4.45 9.39
C GLN A 382 1.34 -5.98 9.33
N TYR A 383 0.60 -6.53 8.35
CA TYR A 383 0.69 -7.92 7.98
C TYR A 383 2.13 -8.32 7.68
N HIS A 384 2.60 -9.39 8.31
CA HIS A 384 3.92 -9.95 8.05
C HIS A 384 3.75 -11.34 7.40
N PRO A 385 4.22 -11.54 6.17
CA PRO A 385 3.98 -12.79 5.44
C PRO A 385 4.76 -14.00 5.97
N GLY A 386 5.70 -13.78 6.90
CA GLY A 386 6.59 -14.83 7.39
C GLY A 386 7.62 -15.27 6.36
N SER A 387 8.35 -16.34 6.68
CA SER A 387 9.34 -16.96 5.80
C SER A 387 8.69 -17.87 4.75
N SER A 388 9.48 -18.39 3.80
CA SER A 388 9.02 -19.42 2.86
C SER A 388 8.78 -20.80 3.51
N GLU A 389 9.35 -21.03 4.71
CA GLU A 389 9.19 -22.26 5.46
C GLU A 389 7.81 -22.31 6.15
N ARG A 390 7.25 -23.52 6.24
CA ARG A 390 5.96 -23.75 6.86
C ARG A 390 6.13 -24.65 8.10
N ASP A 391 5.34 -24.36 9.13
CA ASP A 391 5.22 -25.21 10.29
C ASP A 391 4.33 -26.44 10.03
N ALA A 392 4.19 -27.31 11.04
CA ALA A 392 3.37 -28.52 10.95
C ALA A 392 1.87 -28.24 10.69
N SER A 393 1.39 -27.04 10.92
CA SER A 393 0.01 -26.60 10.64
C SER A 393 -0.14 -26.01 9.23
N GLY A 394 0.96 -25.89 8.46
CA GLY A 394 0.98 -25.30 7.13
C GLY A 394 1.08 -23.77 7.13
N ARG A 395 1.19 -23.11 8.27
CA ARG A 395 1.43 -21.66 8.37
C ARG A 395 2.90 -21.33 8.09
N ARG A 396 3.14 -20.18 7.49
CA ARG A 396 4.51 -19.69 7.29
C ARG A 396 5.13 -19.32 8.65
N ILE A 397 6.37 -19.71 8.86
CA ILE A 397 7.10 -19.39 10.09
C ILE A 397 7.27 -17.87 10.20
N GLY A 398 6.84 -17.27 11.31
CA GLY A 398 6.88 -15.84 11.54
C GLY A 398 5.75 -15.04 10.87
N GLU A 399 4.76 -15.70 10.27
CA GLU A 399 3.56 -15.01 9.75
C GLU A 399 2.78 -14.35 10.88
N TYR A 400 2.41 -13.07 10.69
CA TYR A 400 1.54 -12.32 11.58
C TYR A 400 0.37 -11.76 10.79
N SER A 401 -0.80 -12.37 10.95
CA SER A 401 -1.99 -12.08 10.13
C SER A 401 -2.64 -10.75 10.51
N LEU A 402 -3.48 -10.20 9.62
CA LEU A 402 -4.30 -9.01 9.94
C LEU A 402 -5.23 -9.26 11.12
N GLU A 403 -5.80 -10.46 11.24
CA GLU A 403 -6.61 -10.88 12.38
C GLU A 403 -5.82 -10.77 13.69
N GLN A 404 -4.59 -11.30 13.73
CA GLN A 404 -3.71 -11.18 14.90
C GLN A 404 -3.33 -9.73 15.20
N CYS A 405 -3.19 -8.88 14.15
CA CYS A 405 -2.98 -7.44 14.33
C CYS A 405 -4.18 -6.79 15.04
N VAL A 406 -5.42 -7.10 14.65
CA VAL A 406 -6.63 -6.56 15.31
C VAL A 406 -6.73 -7.06 16.75
N GLU A 407 -6.55 -8.37 17.00
CA GLU A 407 -6.51 -8.91 18.37
C GLU A 407 -5.45 -8.22 19.24
N LYS A 408 -4.29 -7.91 18.66
CA LYS A 408 -3.23 -7.17 19.35
C LYS A 408 -3.65 -5.74 19.66
N ALA A 409 -4.28 -5.05 18.70
CA ALA A 409 -4.76 -3.69 18.87
C ALA A 409 -5.74 -3.55 20.03
N LEU A 410 -6.65 -4.53 20.23
CA LEU A 410 -7.58 -4.58 21.36
C LEU A 410 -6.87 -4.62 22.73
N ARG A 411 -5.65 -5.18 22.77
CA ARG A 411 -4.83 -5.26 24.01
C ARG A 411 -3.92 -4.04 24.21
N LEU A 412 -3.82 -3.15 23.24
CA LEU A 412 -2.97 -1.95 23.30
C LEU A 412 -3.68 -0.73 23.88
N ASN A 413 -4.89 -0.92 24.46
CA ASN A 413 -5.71 0.16 25.02
C ASN A 413 -5.91 1.34 24.03
N SER A 414 -6.05 1.02 22.75
CA SER A 414 -6.27 2.00 21.70
C SER A 414 -7.69 2.55 21.76
N ALA A 415 -7.84 3.85 21.68
CA ALA A 415 -9.16 4.49 21.62
C ALA A 415 -9.74 4.47 20.19
N ASN A 416 -8.88 4.41 19.18
CA ASN A 416 -9.29 4.30 17.77
C ASN A 416 -8.48 3.21 17.08
N ILE A 417 -9.16 2.35 16.34
CA ILE A 417 -8.56 1.31 15.50
C ILE A 417 -8.94 1.59 14.04
N MET A 418 -7.94 1.66 13.18
CA MET A 418 -8.11 1.94 11.75
C MET A 418 -7.58 0.76 10.94
N VAL A 419 -8.48 0.03 10.25
CA VAL A 419 -8.12 -1.07 9.36
C VAL A 419 -8.11 -0.55 7.94
N GLY A 420 -6.93 -0.54 7.31
CA GLY A 420 -6.72 0.04 5.97
C GLY A 420 -7.72 -0.48 4.95
N GLU A 421 -7.88 -1.79 4.84
CA GLU A 421 -8.89 -2.41 4.00
C GLU A 421 -9.30 -3.78 4.54
N VAL A 422 -10.60 -4.09 4.45
CA VAL A 422 -11.19 -5.38 4.85
C VAL A 422 -11.45 -6.23 3.62
N ARG A 423 -10.77 -7.37 3.54
CA ARG A 423 -10.84 -8.30 2.39
C ARG A 423 -11.07 -9.75 2.79
N GLY A 424 -10.87 -10.13 4.05
CA GLY A 424 -10.82 -11.53 4.48
C GLY A 424 -11.16 -11.79 5.93
N SER A 425 -10.34 -12.61 6.60
CA SER A 425 -10.60 -13.10 7.98
C SER A 425 -10.58 -12.03 9.05
N GLU A 426 -9.94 -10.90 8.80
CA GLU A 426 -9.89 -9.75 9.71
C GLU A 426 -11.27 -9.16 10.03
N ILE A 427 -12.30 -9.50 9.24
CA ILE A 427 -13.69 -9.05 9.48
C ILE A 427 -14.21 -9.47 10.85
N ILE A 428 -13.87 -10.65 11.35
CA ILE A 428 -14.35 -11.14 12.64
C ILE A 428 -13.79 -10.26 13.76
N ALA A 429 -12.47 -10.09 13.77
CA ALA A 429 -11.80 -9.27 14.75
C ALA A 429 -12.18 -7.78 14.64
N LEU A 430 -12.49 -7.31 13.42
CA LEU A 430 -13.02 -5.95 13.19
C LEU A 430 -14.39 -5.76 13.87
N ILE A 431 -15.31 -6.71 13.72
CA ILE A 431 -16.62 -6.66 14.39
C ILE A 431 -16.44 -6.64 15.91
N GLU A 432 -15.53 -7.46 16.45
CA GLU A 432 -15.18 -7.44 17.88
C GLU A 432 -14.60 -6.09 18.31
N ALA A 433 -13.74 -5.48 17.47
CA ALA A 433 -13.18 -4.16 17.73
C ALA A 433 -14.27 -3.07 17.79
N MET A 434 -15.26 -3.12 16.91
CA MET A 434 -16.42 -2.21 16.92
C MET A 434 -17.26 -2.35 18.19
N GLN A 435 -17.40 -3.58 18.72
CA GLN A 435 -18.14 -3.84 19.98
C GLN A 435 -17.45 -3.26 21.22
N ILE A 436 -16.12 -3.36 21.27
CA ILE A 436 -15.34 -3.02 22.46
C ILE A 436 -14.97 -1.55 22.51
N ASN A 437 -14.55 -1.01 21.36
CA ASN A 437 -13.98 0.32 21.26
C ASN A 437 -14.71 1.15 20.20
N GLY A 438 -15.71 1.90 20.51
CA GLY A 438 -16.21 2.90 19.55
C GLY A 438 -15.06 3.65 18.88
N GLY A 439 -15.25 4.14 17.63
CA GLY A 439 -14.19 4.79 16.84
C GLY A 439 -13.31 3.80 16.05
N THR A 440 -13.91 2.73 15.56
CA THR A 440 -13.30 1.80 14.62
C THR A 440 -13.59 2.24 13.17
N PHE A 441 -12.55 2.30 12.35
CA PHE A 441 -12.64 2.73 10.95
C PHE A 441 -12.08 1.64 10.04
N CYS A 442 -12.73 1.44 8.90
CA CYS A 442 -12.16 0.60 7.84
C CYS A 442 -12.56 1.08 6.45
N THR A 443 -11.82 0.62 5.42
CA THR A 443 -12.27 0.76 4.04
C THR A 443 -12.74 -0.57 3.49
N LEU A 444 -13.68 -0.49 2.54
CA LEU A 444 -14.28 -1.65 1.89
C LEU A 444 -14.58 -1.35 0.42
N HIS A 445 -14.52 -2.37 -0.45
CA HIS A 445 -14.96 -2.23 -1.83
C HIS A 445 -16.46 -2.57 -1.96
N ALA A 446 -17.25 -1.54 -2.28
CA ALA A 446 -18.66 -1.67 -2.63
C ALA A 446 -19.11 -0.51 -3.54
N HIS A 447 -20.10 -0.74 -4.40
CA HIS A 447 -20.60 0.27 -5.33
C HIS A 447 -21.63 1.20 -4.69
N GLU A 448 -22.39 0.68 -3.70
CA GLU A 448 -23.45 1.40 -2.97
C GLU A 448 -23.40 1.05 -1.48
N PRO A 449 -23.99 1.90 -0.59
CA PRO A 449 -23.92 1.69 0.87
C PRO A 449 -24.51 0.35 1.33
N GLU A 450 -25.62 -0.10 0.75
CA GLU A 450 -26.27 -1.37 1.09
C GLU A 450 -25.36 -2.56 0.74
N GLN A 451 -24.67 -2.47 -0.38
CA GLN A 451 -23.70 -3.50 -0.81
C GLN A 451 -22.49 -3.57 0.13
N ALA A 452 -22.14 -2.47 0.81
CA ALA A 452 -21.10 -2.50 1.83
C ALA A 452 -21.51 -3.41 3.00
N ILE A 453 -22.77 -3.33 3.45
CA ILE A 453 -23.31 -4.25 4.48
C ILE A 453 -23.27 -5.70 3.97
N ASP A 454 -23.77 -5.94 2.77
CA ASP A 454 -23.78 -7.30 2.18
C ASP A 454 -22.35 -7.87 2.05
N ARG A 455 -21.38 -7.03 1.71
CA ARG A 455 -19.97 -7.43 1.62
C ARG A 455 -19.38 -7.80 2.98
N LEU A 456 -19.63 -7.00 4.02
CA LEU A 456 -19.20 -7.31 5.40
C LEU A 456 -19.80 -8.65 5.86
N VAL A 457 -21.10 -8.83 5.65
CA VAL A 457 -21.80 -10.08 5.97
C VAL A 457 -21.20 -11.25 5.17
N GLY A 458 -21.00 -11.08 3.86
CA GLY A 458 -20.43 -12.11 2.99
C GLY A 458 -19.06 -12.60 3.44
N LEU A 459 -18.14 -11.68 3.77
CA LEU A 459 -16.80 -12.00 4.27
C LEU A 459 -16.84 -12.83 5.57
N ALA A 460 -17.78 -12.51 6.45
CA ALA A 460 -17.94 -13.26 7.70
C ALA A 460 -18.59 -14.65 7.51
N LEU A 461 -19.50 -14.78 6.54
CA LEU A 461 -20.07 -16.10 6.15
C LEU A 461 -19.00 -17.06 5.62
N GLU A 462 -18.01 -16.56 4.87
CA GLU A 462 -16.86 -17.36 4.41
C GLU A 462 -16.04 -17.95 5.59
N LYS A 463 -16.20 -17.41 6.79
CA LYS A 463 -15.57 -17.87 8.04
C LYS A 463 -16.49 -18.72 8.93
N GLY A 464 -17.66 -19.13 8.41
CA GLY A 464 -18.60 -20.02 9.08
C GLY A 464 -19.55 -19.34 10.06
N LEU A 465 -19.62 -18.01 10.11
CA LEU A 465 -20.64 -17.31 10.90
C LEU A 465 -21.98 -17.32 10.16
N THR A 466 -23.10 -17.18 10.89
CA THR A 466 -24.42 -17.11 10.27
C THR A 466 -24.79 -15.69 9.86
N ARG A 467 -25.61 -15.56 8.81
CA ARG A 467 -26.06 -14.26 8.29
C ARG A 467 -26.78 -13.44 9.37
N GLU A 468 -27.68 -14.09 10.13
CA GLU A 468 -28.46 -13.43 11.18
C GLU A 468 -27.56 -12.84 12.27
N TYR A 469 -26.56 -13.64 12.70
CA TYR A 469 -25.62 -13.18 13.72
C TYR A 469 -24.81 -11.96 13.22
N VAL A 470 -24.17 -12.10 12.05
CA VAL A 470 -23.29 -11.05 11.52
C VAL A 470 -24.05 -9.77 11.19
N SER A 471 -25.22 -9.89 10.53
CA SER A 471 -26.06 -8.73 10.21
C SER A 471 -26.54 -8.01 11.47
N GLY A 472 -26.89 -8.76 12.53
CA GLY A 472 -27.19 -8.20 13.83
C GLY A 472 -26.02 -7.45 14.45
N GLN A 473 -24.81 -8.02 14.39
CA GLN A 473 -23.60 -7.37 14.89
C GLN A 473 -23.24 -6.10 14.11
N VAL A 474 -23.38 -6.11 12.79
CA VAL A 474 -23.17 -4.92 11.96
C VAL A 474 -24.21 -3.84 12.31
N ALA A 475 -25.48 -4.20 12.46
CA ALA A 475 -26.53 -3.24 12.81
C ALA A 475 -26.37 -2.60 14.20
N GLU A 476 -25.77 -3.33 15.15
CA GLU A 476 -25.59 -2.87 16.53
C GLU A 476 -24.31 -2.05 16.73
N ASN A 477 -23.25 -2.28 15.92
CA ASN A 477 -21.91 -1.79 16.21
C ASN A 477 -21.31 -0.89 15.12
N LEU A 478 -21.85 -0.90 13.89
CA LEU A 478 -21.45 0.02 12.83
C LEU A 478 -22.41 1.21 12.85
N ASP A 479 -21.88 2.42 13.06
CA ASP A 479 -22.70 3.63 13.13
C ASP A 479 -22.96 4.22 11.73
N PHE A 480 -21.92 4.36 10.90
CA PHE A 480 -22.03 5.03 9.60
C PHE A 480 -21.32 4.32 8.46
N ILE A 481 -21.90 4.46 7.26
CA ILE A 481 -21.23 4.14 6.00
C ILE A 481 -21.06 5.45 5.22
N VAL A 482 -19.85 5.70 4.72
CA VAL A 482 -19.51 6.84 3.87
C VAL A 482 -19.14 6.31 2.49
N GLN A 483 -20.00 6.57 1.50
CA GLN A 483 -19.79 6.11 0.13
C GLN A 483 -19.03 7.15 -0.68
N MET A 484 -17.96 6.71 -1.33
CA MET A 484 -17.19 7.52 -2.27
C MET A 484 -17.38 7.05 -3.71
N LYS A 485 -17.40 7.99 -4.65
CA LYS A 485 -17.41 7.72 -6.09
C LYS A 485 -16.52 8.71 -6.84
N LYS A 486 -15.96 8.24 -7.94
CA LYS A 486 -15.32 9.09 -8.95
C LYS A 486 -16.37 9.46 -9.99
N ILE A 487 -16.74 10.73 -10.04
CA ILE A 487 -17.72 11.27 -10.99
C ILE A 487 -17.03 12.19 -12.00
N LYS A 488 -17.70 12.47 -13.10
CA LYS A 488 -17.23 13.45 -14.08
C LYS A 488 -17.68 14.84 -13.62
N ASP A 489 -16.74 15.74 -13.41
CA ASP A 489 -17.04 17.13 -13.09
C ASP A 489 -17.74 17.79 -14.30
N PRO A 490 -18.90 18.41 -14.13
CA PRO A 490 -19.70 18.90 -15.26
C PRO A 490 -19.13 20.14 -15.92
N GLU A 491 -18.38 20.97 -15.18
CA GLU A 491 -17.81 22.20 -15.70
C GLU A 491 -16.49 21.95 -16.44
N THR A 492 -15.65 21.08 -15.86
CA THR A 492 -14.31 20.82 -16.39
C THR A 492 -14.22 19.55 -17.24
N GLY A 493 -15.21 18.64 -17.13
CA GLY A 493 -15.20 17.32 -17.75
C GLY A 493 -14.18 16.36 -17.14
N LYS A 494 -13.40 16.80 -16.14
CA LYS A 494 -12.38 16.01 -15.47
C LYS A 494 -12.98 15.10 -14.40
N PRO A 495 -12.32 13.95 -14.09
CA PRO A 495 -12.76 13.11 -12.98
C PRO A 495 -12.58 13.82 -11.63
N ARG A 496 -13.63 13.84 -10.81
CA ARG A 496 -13.65 14.36 -9.43
C ARG A 496 -14.06 13.23 -8.47
N ARG A 497 -13.38 13.11 -7.34
CA ARG A 497 -13.73 12.17 -6.26
C ARG A 497 -14.65 12.87 -5.28
N VAL A 498 -15.83 12.29 -4.99
CA VAL A 498 -16.83 12.89 -4.11
C VAL A 498 -17.39 11.88 -3.12
N VAL A 499 -17.79 12.36 -1.95
CA VAL A 499 -18.65 11.61 -1.03
C VAL A 499 -20.08 11.71 -1.55
N THR A 500 -20.65 10.59 -2.00
CA THR A 500 -22.01 10.55 -2.54
C THR A 500 -23.07 10.30 -1.47
N HIS A 501 -22.74 9.50 -0.45
CA HIS A 501 -23.67 9.19 0.64
C HIS A 501 -22.95 9.18 1.98
N ILE A 502 -23.67 9.62 3.01
CA ILE A 502 -23.38 9.32 4.41
C ILE A 502 -24.66 8.72 4.98
N CYS A 503 -24.59 7.43 5.37
CA CYS A 503 -25.75 6.69 5.85
C CYS A 503 -25.54 6.27 7.31
N GLU A 504 -26.57 6.40 8.15
CA GLU A 504 -26.68 5.72 9.43
C GLU A 504 -27.01 4.25 9.19
N VAL A 505 -26.39 3.33 9.93
CA VAL A 505 -26.69 1.90 9.89
C VAL A 505 -27.64 1.56 11.03
N LEU A 506 -28.74 0.90 10.70
CA LEU A 506 -29.83 0.61 11.61
C LEU A 506 -30.26 -0.86 11.53
N PRO A 507 -30.83 -1.44 12.60
CA PRO A 507 -31.54 -2.70 12.49
C PRO A 507 -32.85 -2.49 11.70
N ALA A 508 -33.10 -3.36 10.70
CA ALA A 508 -34.35 -3.31 9.95
C ALA A 508 -35.55 -3.73 10.83
N GLU A 509 -36.70 -3.11 10.59
CA GLU A 509 -37.94 -3.44 11.30
C GLU A 509 -38.31 -4.92 11.10
N GLY A 510 -38.60 -5.62 12.19
CA GLY A 510 -39.09 -7.00 12.20
C GLY A 510 -38.02 -8.08 12.04
N ASN A 511 -36.79 -7.75 11.70
CA ASN A 511 -35.66 -8.66 11.74
C ASN A 511 -34.39 -7.93 12.18
N ARG A 512 -33.34 -8.68 12.57
CA ARG A 512 -32.05 -8.10 12.98
C ARG A 512 -31.12 -7.84 11.79
N GLN A 513 -31.63 -7.66 10.58
CA GLN A 513 -30.80 -7.31 9.43
C GLN A 513 -30.39 -5.85 9.51
N ALA A 514 -29.15 -5.55 9.11
CA ALA A 514 -28.70 -4.18 8.99
C ALA A 514 -29.31 -3.52 7.75
N THR A 515 -29.72 -2.26 7.87
CA THR A 515 -30.20 -1.42 6.78
C THR A 515 -29.57 -0.03 6.86
N THR A 516 -29.72 0.78 5.82
CA THR A 516 -29.16 2.13 5.75
C THR A 516 -30.25 3.18 5.83
N HIS A 517 -29.94 4.31 6.47
CA HIS A 517 -30.74 5.54 6.50
C HIS A 517 -29.87 6.71 6.02
N ASN A 518 -30.30 7.39 4.94
CA ASN A 518 -29.52 8.44 4.32
C ASN A 518 -29.56 9.74 5.15
N ILE A 519 -28.38 10.18 5.60
CA ILE A 519 -28.19 11.50 6.23
C ILE A 519 -27.81 12.54 5.17
N PHE A 520 -26.97 12.12 4.23
CA PHE A 520 -26.62 12.89 3.04
C PHE A 520 -26.66 11.97 1.83
N SER A 521 -27.18 12.46 0.72
CA SER A 521 -27.15 11.74 -0.56
C SER A 521 -26.97 12.67 -1.76
N LEU A 522 -26.29 12.13 -2.78
CA LEU A 522 -26.16 12.79 -4.08
C LEU A 522 -27.41 12.48 -4.90
N LYS A 523 -28.19 13.52 -5.19
CA LYS A 523 -29.40 13.41 -6.01
C LYS A 523 -29.06 13.45 -7.49
N ASP A 524 -29.91 12.81 -8.31
CA ASP A 524 -29.76 12.83 -9.76
C ASP A 524 -29.69 14.26 -10.30
N GLY A 525 -28.70 14.52 -11.15
CA GLY A 525 -28.48 15.84 -11.73
C GLY A 525 -27.78 16.86 -10.83
N HIS A 526 -27.43 16.49 -9.61
CA HIS A 526 -26.65 17.31 -8.70
C HIS A 526 -25.17 16.87 -8.70
N HIS A 527 -24.30 17.77 -8.26
CA HIS A 527 -22.85 17.56 -8.27
C HIS A 527 -22.27 17.30 -6.88
N ASP A 528 -23.02 17.75 -5.87
CA ASP A 528 -22.69 17.59 -4.46
C ASP A 528 -23.86 16.97 -3.72
N ALA A 529 -23.55 16.09 -2.77
CA ALA A 529 -24.58 15.50 -1.93
C ALA A 529 -25.17 16.55 -0.98
N SER A 530 -26.49 16.50 -0.81
CA SER A 530 -27.26 17.35 0.07
C SER A 530 -27.66 16.62 1.35
N PHE A 531 -28.00 17.41 2.39
CA PHE A 531 -28.57 16.87 3.61
C PHE A 531 -30.00 16.36 3.33
N ASP A 532 -30.30 15.14 3.75
CA ASP A 532 -31.60 14.52 3.65
C ASP A 532 -32.34 14.59 4.99
N GLU A 533 -31.89 13.82 5.97
CA GLU A 533 -32.51 13.72 7.27
C GLU A 533 -31.45 13.57 8.38
N ALA A 534 -31.83 13.92 9.60
CA ALA A 534 -30.99 13.71 10.77
C ALA A 534 -30.97 12.23 11.16
N PRO A 535 -29.92 11.75 11.85
CA PRO A 535 -29.91 10.41 12.40
C PRO A 535 -31.18 10.09 13.18
N SER A 536 -31.73 8.90 12.98
CA SER A 536 -33.02 8.50 13.57
C SER A 536 -32.92 8.13 15.04
N SER A 537 -31.75 7.72 15.52
CA SER A 537 -31.51 7.37 16.92
C SER A 537 -31.39 8.62 17.81
N PRO A 538 -32.26 8.80 18.86
CA PRO A 538 -32.12 9.91 19.80
C PRO A 538 -30.74 9.93 20.52
N LYS A 539 -30.17 8.78 20.80
CA LYS A 539 -28.84 8.67 21.38
C LYS A 539 -27.77 9.16 20.40
N MET A 540 -27.86 8.77 19.14
CA MET A 540 -26.94 9.22 18.09
C MET A 540 -26.96 10.74 17.94
N LEU A 541 -28.17 11.32 17.88
CA LEU A 541 -28.36 12.76 17.83
C LEU A 541 -27.77 13.48 19.06
N HIS A 542 -27.95 12.92 20.25
CA HIS A 542 -27.39 13.47 21.48
C HIS A 542 -25.85 13.48 21.42
N ASP A 543 -25.24 12.33 21.10
CA ASP A 543 -23.78 12.17 21.03
C ASP A 543 -23.16 13.14 19.99
N LEU A 544 -23.79 13.28 18.82
CA LEU A 544 -23.34 14.21 17.78
C LEU A 544 -23.46 15.68 18.18
N LYS A 545 -24.54 16.05 18.91
CA LYS A 545 -24.70 17.40 19.45
C LYS A 545 -23.65 17.75 20.50
N GLU A 546 -23.36 16.84 21.42
CA GLU A 546 -22.27 17.00 22.39
C GLU A 546 -20.91 17.15 21.69
N ALA A 547 -20.72 16.47 20.57
CA ALA A 547 -19.53 16.59 19.72
C ALA A 547 -19.51 17.85 18.83
N GLY A 548 -20.56 18.70 18.90
CA GLY A 548 -20.63 20.00 18.24
C GLY A 548 -21.30 20.01 16.87
N TRP A 549 -22.10 18.97 16.53
CA TRP A 549 -22.91 18.98 15.31
C TRP A 549 -24.33 19.45 15.57
N GLU A 550 -24.76 20.46 14.81
CA GLU A 550 -26.15 20.90 14.77
C GLU A 550 -26.76 20.42 13.46
N SER A 551 -27.92 19.77 13.57
CA SER A 551 -28.69 19.35 12.38
C SER A 551 -29.03 20.57 11.52
N PRO A 552 -28.71 20.54 10.21
CA PRO A 552 -29.19 21.57 9.32
C PRO A 552 -30.71 21.64 9.44
N THR A 553 -31.28 22.84 9.67
CA THR A 553 -32.72 23.04 9.54
C THR A 553 -33.09 22.77 8.09
N ALA A 554 -34.08 21.91 7.86
CA ALA A 554 -34.64 21.70 6.52
C ALA A 554 -35.00 23.06 5.93
N ALA A 555 -34.33 23.45 4.85
CA ALA A 555 -34.55 24.71 4.14
C ALA A 555 -35.83 24.65 3.31
#